data_bfcafd9429139e1c2cf8a7ac56463d52
#
_entry.id   bfcafd9429139e1c2cf8a7ac56463d52
#
_cell.length_a   1.000
_cell.length_b   1.000
_cell.length_c   1.000
_cell.angle_alpha   90.00
_cell.angle_beta   90.00
_cell.angle_gamma   90.00
#
_symmetry.space_group_name_H-M   'P 1'
#
loop_
_entity.id
_entity.type
_entity.pdbx_description
1 polymer ?
#
loop_
_entity_poly.entity_id
_entity_poly.type
_entity_poly.pdbx_seq_one_letter_code
_entity_poly.pdbx_strand_id
1 'polypeptide(L)'
;MRAFVIGGYVRDCFLGRPNDDIDIVVEGSGIQLAEAVAAKIEEKERRHCNVSIFKTFGTAMLKWHGAEIEFVGARKESYRHDSRKPIVEDGTLEEDQERRDFTINAMAFSLQKEDYGALVDPFGGIRDLAAGIIRTPLEPEQTYSDDPLRMLRAIRFATKLSTPEQKFTIVLESLRAMRNMRDRMTILSKERIVEELNKILITPHPSMGFKLMDETGLLEYILPDLLKLKGVESVDGKGHKEIFSHTLQVVDNVAASEIEGIAAGTLKDFTPDEGGDSFVESVRTQPNVWLRWAALLHDIGKPVAKRFDPLVGWTFHGHEVVGSKMVPRIFKALKMPLNEKMKYVQKLVSLHHRPIALVDEEVTDSAVRRLLFDAGNEIDDLMLLCNADITSKNPVKVARIRQNFELVKRKLVEVEAKDAIRNFKNPITGEYVMEVYGLSPCREIGVLKEYVKEAILDGQIGNNFEEADAFMRVKAAEMGLVAVKG
;
A
#
# COMPACT_ATOMS: atom_id res chain seq x y z
N MET A 1 -14.61 -32.88 24.23
CA MET A 1 -14.75 -31.70 23.34
C MET A 1 -14.36 -32.13 21.94
N ARG A 2 -15.16 -31.83 20.93
CA ARG A 2 -14.80 -32.04 19.52
C ARG A 2 -14.04 -30.82 19.05
N ALA A 3 -12.87 -31.01 18.41
CA ALA A 3 -12.02 -29.93 17.94
C ALA A 3 -11.63 -30.12 16.46
N PHE A 4 -11.45 -29.01 15.75
CA PHE A 4 -11.21 -29.01 14.31
C PHE A 4 -10.25 -27.89 13.95
N VAL A 5 -9.33 -28.12 13.04
CA VAL A 5 -8.61 -27.05 12.36
C VAL A 5 -9.49 -26.51 11.26
N ILE A 6 -9.62 -25.19 11.12
CA ILE A 6 -10.61 -24.59 10.22
C ILE A 6 -10.04 -23.36 9.47
N GLY A 7 -10.68 -22.99 8.39
CA GLY A 7 -10.47 -21.69 7.77
C GLY A 7 -9.31 -21.60 6.81
N GLY A 8 -8.53 -20.52 6.93
CA GLY A 8 -7.44 -20.20 6.01
C GLY A 8 -6.36 -21.26 5.90
N TYR A 9 -6.01 -21.87 7.01
CA TYR A 9 -5.03 -22.94 7.05
C TYR A 9 -5.45 -24.16 6.21
N VAL A 10 -6.70 -24.62 6.38
CA VAL A 10 -7.23 -25.77 5.61
C VAL A 10 -7.24 -25.47 4.10
N ARG A 11 -7.71 -24.30 3.72
CA ARG A 11 -7.66 -23.83 2.32
C ARG A 11 -6.24 -23.84 1.76
N ASP A 12 -5.29 -23.27 2.51
CA ASP A 12 -3.92 -23.08 2.06
C ASP A 12 -3.16 -24.44 2.00
N CYS A 13 -3.50 -25.41 2.84
CA CYS A 13 -3.04 -26.81 2.69
C CYS A 13 -3.40 -27.39 1.32
N PHE A 14 -4.65 -27.23 0.86
CA PHE A 14 -5.07 -27.70 -0.47
C PHE A 14 -4.44 -26.93 -1.62
N LEU A 15 -4.08 -25.66 -1.41
CA LEU A 15 -3.38 -24.83 -2.40
C LEU A 15 -1.86 -25.06 -2.39
N GLY A 16 -1.32 -25.86 -1.49
CA GLY A 16 0.13 -26.07 -1.32
C GLY A 16 0.86 -24.77 -0.89
N ARG A 17 0.19 -23.87 -0.19
CA ARG A 17 0.76 -22.59 0.28
C ARG A 17 1.15 -22.71 1.75
N PRO A 18 2.33 -22.20 2.15
CA PRO A 18 2.71 -22.16 3.56
C PRO A 18 1.73 -21.24 4.33
N ASN A 19 1.32 -21.67 5.52
CA ASN A 19 0.49 -20.91 6.42
C ASN A 19 0.79 -21.36 7.86
N ASP A 20 1.27 -20.45 8.69
CA ASP A 20 1.63 -20.69 10.10
C ASP A 20 0.54 -20.18 11.08
N ASP A 21 -0.58 -19.65 10.54
CA ASP A 21 -1.74 -19.15 11.28
C ASP A 21 -2.82 -20.25 11.33
N ILE A 22 -2.89 -20.93 12.47
CA ILE A 22 -3.72 -22.14 12.66
C ILE A 22 -4.91 -21.81 13.57
N ASP A 23 -6.11 -21.78 13.00
CA ASP A 23 -7.35 -21.62 13.75
C ASP A 23 -7.90 -22.99 14.18
N ILE A 24 -8.08 -23.21 15.48
CA ILE A 24 -8.75 -24.37 16.04
C ILE A 24 -10.11 -23.97 16.61
N VAL A 25 -11.18 -24.51 16.05
CA VAL A 25 -12.53 -24.39 16.59
C VAL A 25 -12.85 -25.60 17.44
N VAL A 26 -13.49 -25.39 18.59
CA VAL A 26 -13.90 -26.45 19.51
C VAL A 26 -15.37 -26.29 19.91
N GLU A 27 -16.10 -27.40 19.91
CA GLU A 27 -17.44 -27.44 20.52
C GLU A 27 -17.29 -27.44 22.05
N GLY A 28 -17.28 -26.21 22.61
CA GLY A 28 -16.98 -25.91 24.01
C GLY A 28 -16.03 -24.74 24.18
N SER A 29 -15.26 -24.70 25.25
CA SER A 29 -14.36 -23.58 25.58
C SER A 29 -13.02 -23.67 24.88
N GLY A 30 -12.73 -22.72 23.97
CA GLY A 30 -11.42 -22.56 23.34
C GLY A 30 -10.29 -22.32 24.36
N ILE A 31 -10.58 -21.53 25.40
CA ILE A 31 -9.62 -21.25 26.48
C ILE A 31 -9.21 -22.54 27.21
N GLN A 32 -10.18 -23.36 27.61
CA GLN A 32 -9.91 -24.62 28.31
C GLN A 32 -9.11 -25.58 27.43
N LEU A 33 -9.41 -25.63 26.13
CA LEU A 33 -8.66 -26.48 25.21
C LEU A 33 -7.21 -25.98 25.07
N ALA A 34 -7.00 -24.67 24.92
CA ALA A 34 -5.67 -24.08 24.83
C ALA A 34 -4.82 -24.38 26.07
N GLU A 35 -5.39 -24.22 27.27
CA GLU A 35 -4.72 -24.53 28.54
C GLU A 35 -4.34 -26.01 28.63
N ALA A 36 -5.26 -26.92 28.23
CA ALA A 36 -5.01 -28.35 28.21
C ALA A 36 -3.91 -28.73 27.21
N VAL A 37 -3.89 -28.12 26.03
CA VAL A 37 -2.83 -28.34 25.02
C VAL A 37 -1.48 -27.82 25.52
N ALA A 38 -1.45 -26.61 26.11
CA ALA A 38 -0.22 -26.02 26.67
C ALA A 38 0.35 -26.95 27.79
N ALA A 39 -0.47 -27.43 28.71
CA ALA A 39 -0.05 -28.36 29.77
C ALA A 39 0.53 -29.66 29.18
N LYS A 40 -0.05 -30.18 28.10
CA LYS A 40 0.49 -31.39 27.42
C LYS A 40 1.82 -31.12 26.71
N ILE A 41 2.00 -29.95 26.11
CA ILE A 41 3.28 -29.55 25.51
C ILE A 41 4.33 -29.43 26.60
N GLU A 42 4.04 -28.81 27.74
CA GLU A 42 4.96 -28.69 28.88
C GLU A 42 5.36 -30.03 29.44
N GLU A 43 4.39 -30.93 29.62
CA GLU A 43 4.66 -32.33 30.09
C GLU A 43 5.61 -33.05 29.14
N LYS A 44 5.40 -32.94 27.83
CA LYS A 44 6.13 -33.68 26.80
C LYS A 44 7.52 -33.08 26.52
N GLU A 45 7.62 -31.77 26.44
CA GLU A 45 8.84 -31.09 26.02
C GLU A 45 9.65 -30.49 27.18
N ARG A 46 9.10 -30.55 28.41
CA ARG A 46 9.70 -29.95 29.62
C ARG A 46 10.05 -28.47 29.44
N ARG A 47 9.28 -27.75 28.64
CA ARG A 47 9.44 -26.33 28.31
C ARG A 47 8.12 -25.62 28.53
N HIS A 48 8.19 -24.46 29.19
CA HIS A 48 7.00 -23.63 29.45
C HIS A 48 6.35 -23.12 28.14
N CYS A 49 5.01 -23.27 28.04
CA CYS A 49 4.21 -22.86 26.91
C CYS A 49 3.20 -21.79 27.33
N ASN A 50 3.46 -20.55 26.97
CA ASN A 50 2.60 -19.44 27.33
C ASN A 50 1.31 -19.44 26.50
N VAL A 51 0.17 -19.30 27.20
CA VAL A 51 -1.15 -19.10 26.60
C VAL A 51 -1.58 -17.65 26.77
N SER A 52 -1.84 -16.96 25.69
CA SER A 52 -2.42 -15.61 25.69
C SER A 52 -3.95 -15.72 25.66
N ILE A 53 -4.64 -15.29 26.73
CA ILE A 53 -6.09 -15.41 26.86
C ILE A 53 -6.78 -14.08 26.56
N PHE A 54 -7.76 -14.08 25.65
CA PHE A 54 -8.58 -12.93 25.26
C PHE A 54 -10.00 -13.13 25.78
N LYS A 55 -10.21 -12.90 27.08
CA LYS A 55 -11.48 -13.18 27.80
C LYS A 55 -12.71 -12.55 27.15
N THR A 56 -12.59 -11.33 26.64
CA THR A 56 -13.70 -10.60 25.99
C THR A 56 -14.21 -11.31 24.74
N PHE A 57 -13.35 -12.07 24.08
CA PHE A 57 -13.68 -12.79 22.84
C PHE A 57 -13.85 -14.30 23.08
N GLY A 58 -13.56 -14.79 24.29
CA GLY A 58 -13.60 -16.23 24.59
C GLY A 58 -12.57 -17.04 23.79
N THR A 59 -11.44 -16.42 23.38
CA THR A 59 -10.39 -17.04 22.59
C THR A 59 -9.07 -17.11 23.36
N ALA A 60 -8.20 -18.02 22.96
CA ALA A 60 -6.86 -18.11 23.48
C ALA A 60 -5.87 -18.42 22.32
N MET A 61 -4.63 -18.00 22.47
CA MET A 61 -3.58 -18.19 21.46
C MET A 61 -2.32 -18.74 22.15
N LEU A 62 -1.66 -19.67 21.49
CA LEU A 62 -0.31 -20.09 21.84
C LEU A 62 0.62 -20.02 20.63
N LYS A 63 1.90 -19.78 20.88
CA LYS A 63 2.97 -19.84 19.87
C LYS A 63 3.81 -21.07 20.11
N TRP A 64 3.92 -21.90 19.08
CA TRP A 64 4.68 -23.15 19.18
C TRP A 64 5.41 -23.46 17.88
N HIS A 65 6.73 -23.66 17.95
CA HIS A 65 7.61 -23.90 16.80
C HIS A 65 7.46 -22.91 15.63
N GLY A 66 7.17 -21.63 15.94
CA GLY A 66 6.99 -20.57 14.95
C GLY A 66 5.55 -20.42 14.45
N ALA A 67 4.69 -21.42 14.68
CA ALA A 67 3.26 -21.31 14.36
C ALA A 67 2.49 -20.54 15.44
N GLU A 68 1.50 -19.75 15.00
CA GLU A 68 0.48 -19.14 15.86
C GLU A 68 -0.78 -20.01 15.81
N ILE A 69 -1.21 -20.51 16.98
CA ILE A 69 -2.37 -21.37 17.09
C ILE A 69 -3.43 -20.66 17.92
N GLU A 70 -4.54 -20.28 17.27
CA GLU A 70 -5.69 -19.67 17.94
C GLU A 70 -6.75 -20.73 18.26
N PHE A 71 -7.31 -20.68 19.48
CA PHE A 71 -8.36 -21.58 19.96
C PHE A 71 -9.63 -20.78 20.20
N VAL A 72 -10.71 -21.17 19.53
CA VAL A 72 -12.01 -20.47 19.54
C VAL A 72 -13.11 -21.48 19.85
N GLY A 73 -14.05 -21.15 20.73
CA GLY A 73 -15.29 -21.91 20.85
C GLY A 73 -16.13 -21.81 19.56
N ALA A 74 -16.73 -22.92 19.14
CA ALA A 74 -17.70 -22.89 18.05
C ALA A 74 -18.85 -21.96 18.43
N ARG A 75 -19.30 -21.10 17.50
CA ARG A 75 -20.23 -20.02 17.78
C ARG A 75 -21.39 -20.05 16.81
N LYS A 76 -22.57 -19.78 17.39
CA LYS A 76 -23.74 -19.33 16.65
C LYS A 76 -23.82 -17.82 16.78
N GLU A 77 -23.97 -17.12 15.67
CA GLU A 77 -24.09 -15.67 15.64
C GLU A 77 -25.46 -15.27 15.12
N SER A 78 -26.12 -14.32 15.79
CA SER A 78 -27.30 -13.66 15.29
C SER A 78 -27.08 -12.15 15.23
N TYR A 79 -27.56 -11.52 14.15
CA TYR A 79 -27.31 -10.10 13.88
C TYR A 79 -28.61 -9.30 13.91
N ARG A 80 -28.55 -8.06 14.42
CA ARG A 80 -29.61 -7.09 14.26
C ARG A 80 -29.38 -6.29 12.99
N HIS A 81 -30.43 -5.93 12.28
CA HIS A 81 -30.36 -5.24 11.00
C HIS A 81 -29.57 -3.91 11.04
N ASP A 82 -29.60 -3.20 12.17
CA ASP A 82 -28.98 -1.90 12.42
C ASP A 82 -27.60 -1.99 13.10
N SER A 83 -27.12 -3.21 13.38
CA SER A 83 -25.86 -3.42 14.09
C SER A 83 -25.10 -4.59 13.51
N ARG A 84 -23.81 -4.39 13.31
CA ARG A 84 -22.85 -5.44 12.94
C ARG A 84 -22.31 -6.22 14.15
N LYS A 85 -22.69 -5.86 15.38
CA LYS A 85 -22.28 -6.60 16.58
C LYS A 85 -23.17 -7.81 16.75
N PRO A 86 -22.63 -9.04 16.56
CA PRO A 86 -23.43 -10.24 16.75
C PRO A 86 -23.79 -10.44 18.21
N ILE A 87 -24.92 -11.08 18.43
CA ILE A 87 -25.19 -11.80 19.67
C ILE A 87 -24.55 -13.17 19.46
N VAL A 88 -23.61 -13.53 20.32
CA VAL A 88 -22.80 -14.75 20.20
C VAL A 88 -23.25 -15.74 21.26
N GLU A 89 -23.56 -16.96 20.83
CA GLU A 89 -23.91 -18.10 21.67
C GLU A 89 -23.00 -19.28 21.34
N ASP A 90 -22.85 -20.24 22.27
CA ASP A 90 -22.15 -21.48 21.99
C ASP A 90 -22.88 -22.24 20.87
N GLY A 91 -22.12 -22.74 19.89
CA GLY A 91 -22.65 -23.40 18.72
C GLY A 91 -21.98 -24.71 18.41
N THR A 92 -22.47 -25.37 17.37
CA THR A 92 -21.85 -26.54 16.74
C THR A 92 -20.81 -26.14 15.69
N LEU A 93 -20.00 -27.08 15.23
CA LEU A 93 -19.10 -26.84 14.10
C LEU A 93 -19.86 -26.34 12.87
N GLU A 94 -21.00 -26.94 12.53
CA GLU A 94 -21.81 -26.60 11.37
C GLU A 94 -22.31 -25.15 11.44
N GLU A 95 -22.85 -24.71 12.60
CA GLU A 95 -23.26 -23.32 12.83
C GLU A 95 -22.08 -22.34 12.74
N ASP A 96 -20.87 -22.73 13.18
CA ASP A 96 -19.66 -21.93 12.99
C ASP A 96 -19.24 -21.84 11.51
N GLN A 97 -19.36 -22.94 10.75
CA GLN A 97 -19.08 -22.94 9.31
C GLN A 97 -20.09 -22.11 8.51
N GLU A 98 -21.40 -22.16 8.85
CA GLU A 98 -22.46 -21.37 8.22
C GLU A 98 -22.22 -19.87 8.28
N ARG A 99 -21.76 -19.36 9.44
CA ARG A 99 -21.52 -17.92 9.66
C ARG A 99 -20.25 -17.39 8.99
N ARG A 100 -19.39 -18.25 8.43
CA ARG A 100 -18.14 -17.83 7.77
C ARG A 100 -18.42 -17.07 6.49
N ASP A 101 -17.41 -16.36 6.02
CA ASP A 101 -17.52 -15.49 4.85
C ASP A 101 -17.68 -16.28 3.53
N PHE A 102 -16.86 -17.33 3.34
CA PHE A 102 -16.82 -18.08 2.08
C PHE A 102 -16.67 -19.59 2.32
N THR A 103 -17.22 -20.38 1.38
CA THR A 103 -17.15 -21.85 1.41
C THR A 103 -15.71 -22.35 1.53
N ILE A 104 -14.78 -21.72 0.81
CA ILE A 104 -13.35 -22.07 0.81
C ILE A 104 -12.66 -21.80 2.17
N ASN A 105 -13.25 -20.99 3.03
CA ASN A 105 -12.79 -20.69 4.40
C ASN A 105 -13.65 -21.38 5.46
N ALA A 106 -14.66 -22.15 5.05
CA ALA A 106 -15.54 -22.91 5.94
C ALA A 106 -15.15 -24.39 6.07
N MET A 107 -14.16 -24.84 5.31
CA MET A 107 -13.62 -26.20 5.40
C MET A 107 -12.89 -26.43 6.73
N ALA A 108 -13.02 -27.64 7.29
CA ALA A 108 -12.36 -28.01 8.53
C ALA A 108 -11.73 -29.41 8.43
N PHE A 109 -10.63 -29.65 9.19
CA PHE A 109 -10.08 -30.98 9.43
C PHE A 109 -10.41 -31.43 10.84
N SER A 110 -10.92 -32.65 10.99
CA SER A 110 -11.17 -33.25 12.31
C SER A 110 -9.87 -33.51 13.07
N LEU A 111 -9.87 -33.15 14.35
CA LEU A 111 -8.79 -33.50 15.28
C LEU A 111 -9.21 -34.63 16.23
N GLN A 112 -10.34 -35.31 16.00
CA GLN A 112 -10.77 -36.44 16.79
C GLN A 112 -9.92 -37.65 16.48
N LYS A 113 -9.78 -38.55 17.47
CA LYS A 113 -8.95 -39.73 17.31
C LYS A 113 -9.51 -40.68 16.25
N GLU A 114 -10.84 -40.76 16.16
CA GLU A 114 -11.58 -41.69 15.31
C GLU A 114 -11.51 -41.36 13.84
N ASP A 115 -11.40 -40.08 13.51
CA ASP A 115 -11.46 -39.53 12.14
C ASP A 115 -10.40 -38.43 11.91
N TYR A 116 -9.27 -38.55 12.59
CA TYR A 116 -8.18 -37.57 12.54
C TYR A 116 -7.76 -37.23 11.09
N GLY A 117 -7.82 -35.94 10.77
CA GLY A 117 -7.49 -35.40 9.42
C GLY A 117 -8.62 -35.55 8.40
N ALA A 118 -9.79 -36.09 8.77
CA ALA A 118 -10.95 -36.14 7.87
C ALA A 118 -11.45 -34.72 7.55
N LEU A 119 -11.73 -34.47 6.27
CA LEU A 119 -12.29 -33.21 5.80
C LEU A 119 -13.79 -33.10 6.14
N VAL A 120 -14.18 -32.03 6.80
CA VAL A 120 -15.58 -31.64 7.07
C VAL A 120 -15.90 -30.42 6.19
N ASP A 121 -16.65 -30.64 5.13
CA ASP A 121 -16.96 -29.63 4.11
C ASP A 121 -18.44 -29.68 3.66
N PRO A 122 -19.38 -29.24 4.53
CA PRO A 122 -20.81 -29.30 4.24
C PRO A 122 -21.24 -28.32 3.12
N PHE A 123 -20.46 -27.29 2.84
CA PHE A 123 -20.78 -26.24 1.87
C PHE A 123 -20.04 -26.39 0.52
N GLY A 124 -19.27 -27.46 0.33
CA GLY A 124 -18.57 -27.75 -0.94
C GLY A 124 -17.39 -26.82 -1.22
N GLY A 125 -16.71 -26.34 -0.18
CA GLY A 125 -15.55 -25.45 -0.28
C GLY A 125 -14.41 -26.03 -1.11
N ILE A 126 -14.16 -27.35 -1.03
CA ILE A 126 -13.13 -28.04 -1.85
C ILE A 126 -13.45 -27.97 -3.35
N ARG A 127 -14.73 -28.06 -3.73
CA ARG A 127 -15.15 -27.94 -5.14
C ARG A 127 -15.01 -26.51 -5.64
N ASP A 128 -15.44 -25.54 -4.82
CA ASP A 128 -15.30 -24.12 -5.12
C ASP A 128 -13.81 -23.72 -5.21
N LEU A 129 -12.95 -24.25 -4.32
CA LEU A 129 -11.52 -24.02 -4.35
C LEU A 129 -10.87 -24.55 -5.63
N ALA A 130 -11.20 -25.79 -6.02
CA ALA A 130 -10.69 -26.40 -7.25
C ALA A 130 -11.18 -25.66 -8.52
N ALA A 131 -12.41 -25.13 -8.48
CA ALA A 131 -12.99 -24.36 -9.58
C ALA A 131 -12.57 -22.87 -9.61
N GLY A 132 -11.84 -22.37 -8.59
CA GLY A 132 -11.50 -20.96 -8.46
C GLY A 132 -12.72 -20.07 -8.20
N ILE A 133 -13.62 -20.51 -7.33
CA ILE A 133 -14.89 -19.82 -7.04
C ILE A 133 -14.87 -19.23 -5.61
N ILE A 134 -15.29 -17.98 -5.50
CA ILE A 134 -15.61 -17.32 -4.22
C ILE A 134 -17.12 -17.29 -4.07
N ARG A 135 -17.62 -18.08 -3.11
CA ARG A 135 -19.04 -18.26 -2.79
C ARG A 135 -19.24 -18.18 -1.28
N THR A 136 -20.36 -17.62 -0.85
CA THR A 136 -20.80 -17.61 0.56
C THR A 136 -21.45 -18.94 0.96
N PRO A 137 -21.30 -19.44 2.20
CA PRO A 137 -22.00 -20.65 2.65
C PRO A 137 -23.53 -20.52 2.60
N LEU A 138 -24.04 -19.35 2.99
CA LEU A 138 -25.46 -19.00 2.94
C LEU A 138 -25.73 -18.03 1.79
N GLU A 139 -27.01 -17.58 1.66
CA GLU A 139 -27.39 -16.57 0.69
C GLU A 139 -26.54 -15.31 0.83
N PRO A 140 -26.02 -14.76 -0.28
CA PRO A 140 -25.10 -13.63 -0.21
C PRO A 140 -25.67 -12.39 0.49
N GLU A 141 -26.95 -12.07 0.26
CA GLU A 141 -27.61 -10.93 0.90
C GLU A 141 -27.59 -11.06 2.42
N GLN A 142 -27.84 -12.26 2.97
CA GLN A 142 -27.76 -12.50 4.40
C GLN A 142 -26.32 -12.32 4.89
N THR A 143 -25.36 -12.99 4.23
CA THR A 143 -23.95 -12.96 4.61
C THR A 143 -23.38 -11.53 4.61
N TYR A 144 -23.76 -10.71 3.63
CA TYR A 144 -23.30 -9.30 3.53
C TYR A 144 -24.12 -8.34 4.41
N SER A 145 -25.35 -8.72 4.76
CA SER A 145 -26.12 -7.99 5.78
C SER A 145 -25.50 -8.13 7.16
N ASP A 146 -25.02 -9.33 7.50
CA ASP A 146 -24.40 -9.61 8.78
C ASP A 146 -23.09 -8.83 8.97
N ASP A 147 -22.19 -8.87 8.01
CA ASP A 147 -21.00 -8.00 7.98
C ASP A 147 -20.69 -7.52 6.55
N PRO A 148 -21.01 -6.27 6.22
CA PRO A 148 -20.74 -5.72 4.89
C PRO A 148 -19.27 -5.72 4.48
N LEU A 149 -18.31 -5.83 5.43
CA LEU A 149 -16.89 -5.97 5.09
C LEU A 149 -16.60 -7.23 4.28
N ARG A 150 -17.45 -8.25 4.39
CA ARG A 150 -17.33 -9.50 3.61
C ARG A 150 -17.40 -9.25 2.10
N MET A 151 -18.05 -8.16 1.64
CA MET A 151 -17.99 -7.74 0.24
C MET A 151 -16.56 -7.40 -0.21
N LEU A 152 -15.83 -6.61 0.57
CA LEU A 152 -14.41 -6.31 0.29
C LEU A 152 -13.51 -7.55 0.47
N ARG A 153 -13.82 -8.39 1.44
CA ARG A 153 -13.10 -9.66 1.64
C ARG A 153 -13.26 -10.60 0.45
N ALA A 154 -14.46 -10.69 -0.17
CA ALA A 154 -14.67 -11.45 -1.40
C ALA A 154 -13.77 -10.97 -2.53
N ILE A 155 -13.72 -9.65 -2.75
CA ILE A 155 -12.85 -9.02 -3.74
C ILE A 155 -11.37 -9.29 -3.42
N ARG A 156 -10.98 -9.15 -2.15
CA ARG A 156 -9.61 -9.46 -1.72
C ARG A 156 -9.23 -10.92 -1.98
N PHE A 157 -10.10 -11.88 -1.64
CA PHE A 157 -9.80 -13.29 -1.88
C PHE A 157 -9.74 -13.61 -3.39
N ALA A 158 -10.68 -13.08 -4.19
CA ALA A 158 -10.61 -13.22 -5.63
C ALA A 158 -9.27 -12.68 -6.19
N THR A 159 -8.81 -11.53 -5.71
CA THR A 159 -7.54 -10.93 -6.14
C THR A 159 -6.32 -11.68 -5.60
N LYS A 160 -6.30 -12.02 -4.30
CA LYS A 160 -5.15 -12.65 -3.62
C LYS A 160 -4.91 -14.09 -4.08
N LEU A 161 -5.98 -14.84 -4.31
CA LEU A 161 -5.87 -16.26 -4.65
C LEU A 161 -5.61 -16.49 -6.14
N SER A 162 -5.93 -15.54 -7.01
CA SER A 162 -5.69 -15.63 -8.45
C SER A 162 -4.21 -15.70 -8.78
N THR A 163 -3.87 -16.64 -9.67
CA THR A 163 -2.55 -16.80 -10.28
C THR A 163 -2.71 -16.81 -11.82
N PRO A 164 -1.62 -16.79 -12.61
CA PRO A 164 -1.71 -16.97 -14.05
C PRO A 164 -2.38 -18.29 -14.45
N GLU A 165 -2.19 -19.35 -13.66
CA GLU A 165 -2.69 -20.70 -13.92
C GLU A 165 -4.14 -20.89 -13.47
N GLN A 166 -4.55 -20.22 -12.39
CA GLN A 166 -5.89 -20.33 -11.82
C GLN A 166 -6.43 -18.98 -11.40
N LYS A 167 -7.52 -18.55 -12.03
CA LYS A 167 -8.23 -17.34 -11.63
C LYS A 167 -9.38 -17.66 -10.67
N PHE A 168 -9.49 -16.85 -9.62
CA PHE A 168 -10.62 -16.90 -8.70
C PHE A 168 -11.65 -15.83 -9.07
N THR A 169 -12.90 -16.24 -9.18
CA THR A 169 -14.03 -15.39 -9.57
C THR A 169 -15.12 -15.43 -8.50
N ILE A 170 -15.78 -14.30 -8.31
CA ILE A 170 -16.93 -14.19 -7.39
C ILE A 170 -18.17 -14.63 -8.16
N VAL A 171 -19.00 -15.48 -7.57
CA VAL A 171 -20.27 -15.93 -8.20
C VAL A 171 -21.20 -14.76 -8.49
N LEU A 172 -22.01 -14.90 -9.55
CA LEU A 172 -22.87 -13.82 -10.04
C LEU A 172 -23.89 -13.35 -8.99
N GLU A 173 -24.41 -14.26 -8.20
CA GLU A 173 -25.35 -13.98 -7.10
C GLU A 173 -24.71 -13.04 -6.07
N SER A 174 -23.46 -13.33 -5.65
CA SER A 174 -22.70 -12.46 -4.76
C SER A 174 -22.41 -11.08 -5.37
N LEU A 175 -22.06 -11.00 -6.66
CA LEU A 175 -21.85 -9.70 -7.33
C LEU A 175 -23.15 -8.89 -7.39
N ARG A 176 -24.31 -9.54 -7.60
CA ARG A 176 -25.63 -8.87 -7.56
C ARG A 176 -25.95 -8.37 -6.16
N ALA A 177 -25.74 -9.20 -5.13
CA ALA A 177 -25.93 -8.81 -3.73
C ALA A 177 -25.05 -7.62 -3.36
N MET A 178 -23.78 -7.61 -3.76
CA MET A 178 -22.87 -6.47 -3.53
C MET A 178 -23.41 -5.19 -4.14
N ARG A 179 -23.90 -5.22 -5.40
CA ARG A 179 -24.50 -4.05 -6.06
C ARG A 179 -25.73 -3.54 -5.32
N ASN A 180 -26.57 -4.45 -4.85
CA ASN A 180 -27.81 -4.09 -4.13
C ASN A 180 -27.54 -3.50 -2.74
N MET A 181 -26.45 -3.92 -2.11
CA MET A 181 -26.13 -3.59 -0.71
C MET A 181 -24.91 -2.66 -0.57
N ARG A 182 -24.44 -2.04 -1.65
CA ARG A 182 -23.22 -1.22 -1.67
C ARG A 182 -23.24 -0.03 -0.69
N ASP A 183 -24.43 0.52 -0.43
CA ASP A 183 -24.65 1.61 0.51
C ASP A 183 -24.31 1.22 1.96
N ARG A 184 -24.37 -0.09 2.30
CA ARG A 184 -23.97 -0.59 3.61
C ARG A 184 -22.46 -0.44 3.88
N MET A 185 -21.63 -0.07 2.91
CA MET A 185 -20.25 0.37 3.14
C MET A 185 -20.19 1.57 4.11
N THR A 186 -21.23 2.36 4.20
CA THR A 186 -21.30 3.55 5.07
C THR A 186 -21.31 3.22 6.56
N ILE A 187 -21.74 2.02 6.95
CA ILE A 187 -21.77 1.60 8.37
C ILE A 187 -20.42 1.06 8.87
N LEU A 188 -19.48 0.81 7.95
CA LEU A 188 -18.15 0.30 8.29
C LEU A 188 -17.24 1.43 8.76
N SER A 189 -16.36 1.12 9.70
CA SER A 189 -15.27 2.03 10.03
C SER A 189 -14.27 2.11 8.88
N LYS A 190 -13.76 3.31 8.62
CA LYS A 190 -12.80 3.54 7.53
C LYS A 190 -11.50 2.74 7.72
N GLU A 191 -11.09 2.52 8.96
CA GLU A 191 -9.92 1.74 9.32
C GLU A 191 -10.03 0.29 8.79
N ARG A 192 -11.17 -0.38 8.99
CA ARG A 192 -11.42 -1.74 8.47
C ARG A 192 -11.42 -1.77 6.94
N ILE A 193 -12.02 -0.76 6.31
CA ILE A 193 -12.02 -0.63 4.84
C ILE A 193 -10.58 -0.50 4.32
N VAL A 194 -9.78 0.39 4.91
CA VAL A 194 -8.38 0.62 4.52
C VAL A 194 -7.52 -0.62 4.72
N GLU A 195 -7.76 -1.37 5.78
CA GLU A 195 -7.06 -2.64 6.01
C GLU A 195 -7.29 -3.63 4.87
N GLU A 196 -8.53 -3.79 4.38
CA GLU A 196 -8.82 -4.64 3.22
C GLU A 196 -8.23 -4.05 1.92
N LEU A 197 -8.30 -2.72 1.72
CA LEU A 197 -7.67 -2.05 0.57
C LEU A 197 -6.16 -2.28 0.54
N ASN A 198 -5.49 -2.15 1.68
CA ASN A 198 -4.05 -2.40 1.79
C ASN A 198 -3.71 -3.85 1.42
N LYS A 199 -4.51 -4.81 1.90
CA LYS A 199 -4.35 -6.23 1.55
C LYS A 199 -4.60 -6.51 0.07
N ILE A 200 -5.46 -5.74 -0.61
CA ILE A 200 -5.67 -5.81 -2.07
C ILE A 200 -4.47 -5.19 -2.80
N LEU A 201 -4.03 -4.01 -2.37
CA LEU A 201 -2.93 -3.28 -3.01
C LEU A 201 -1.61 -4.07 -3.03
N ILE A 202 -1.30 -4.85 -2.00
CA ILE A 202 -0.07 -5.65 -1.96
C ILE A 202 -0.14 -6.97 -2.75
N THR A 203 -1.28 -7.30 -3.39
CA THR A 203 -1.38 -8.47 -4.26
C THR A 203 -0.58 -8.28 -5.56
N PRO A 204 -0.30 -9.36 -6.31
CA PRO A 204 0.37 -9.26 -7.61
C PRO A 204 -0.41 -8.47 -8.67
N HIS A 205 -1.76 -8.52 -8.62
CA HIS A 205 -2.65 -7.86 -9.59
C HIS A 205 -3.72 -7.01 -8.91
N PRO A 206 -3.36 -5.89 -8.25
CA PRO A 206 -4.31 -5.07 -7.51
C PRO A 206 -5.44 -4.50 -8.37
N SER A 207 -5.18 -4.27 -9.67
CA SER A 207 -6.18 -3.74 -10.62
C SER A 207 -7.46 -4.57 -10.67
N MET A 208 -7.35 -5.88 -10.49
CA MET A 208 -8.51 -6.78 -10.44
C MET A 208 -9.46 -6.40 -9.31
N GLY A 209 -8.93 -6.12 -8.13
CA GLY A 209 -9.73 -5.70 -6.97
C GLY A 209 -10.45 -4.37 -7.21
N PHE A 210 -9.75 -3.36 -7.75
CA PHE A 210 -10.35 -2.06 -8.05
C PHE A 210 -11.39 -2.13 -9.17
N LYS A 211 -11.19 -2.97 -10.19
CA LYS A 211 -12.20 -3.22 -11.23
C LYS A 211 -13.46 -3.87 -10.66
N LEU A 212 -13.32 -4.85 -9.76
CA LEU A 212 -14.46 -5.47 -9.08
C LEU A 212 -15.19 -4.48 -8.16
N MET A 213 -14.47 -3.63 -7.43
CA MET A 213 -15.10 -2.56 -6.63
C MET A 213 -15.85 -1.55 -7.49
N ASP A 214 -15.33 -1.22 -8.66
CA ASP A 214 -16.01 -0.35 -9.63
C ASP A 214 -17.25 -1.02 -10.22
N GLU A 215 -17.13 -2.27 -10.67
CA GLU A 215 -18.23 -3.06 -11.24
C GLU A 215 -19.39 -3.24 -10.25
N THR A 216 -19.08 -3.41 -8.98
CA THR A 216 -20.09 -3.59 -7.91
C THR A 216 -20.60 -2.26 -7.34
N GLY A 217 -20.02 -1.13 -7.73
CA GLY A 217 -20.36 0.20 -7.22
C GLY A 217 -19.83 0.49 -5.80
N LEU A 218 -19.03 -0.39 -5.22
CA LEU A 218 -18.43 -0.19 -3.89
C LEU A 218 -17.43 0.96 -3.88
N LEU A 219 -16.75 1.19 -5.01
CA LEU A 219 -15.72 2.21 -5.13
C LEU A 219 -16.27 3.63 -4.89
N GLU A 220 -17.54 3.89 -5.21
CA GLU A 220 -18.23 5.15 -4.97
C GLU A 220 -18.26 5.53 -3.48
N TYR A 221 -18.44 4.53 -2.60
CA TYR A 221 -18.51 4.72 -1.14
C TYR A 221 -17.15 4.72 -0.45
N ILE A 222 -16.14 4.16 -1.14
CA ILE A 222 -14.81 3.95 -0.57
C ILE A 222 -13.84 5.05 -1.01
N LEU A 223 -13.70 5.27 -2.33
CA LEU A 223 -12.74 6.19 -2.91
C LEU A 223 -13.33 6.90 -4.15
N PRO A 224 -14.34 7.78 -3.96
CA PRO A 224 -15.07 8.42 -5.06
C PRO A 224 -14.18 9.31 -5.94
N ASP A 225 -13.07 9.85 -5.42
CA ASP A 225 -12.15 10.63 -6.23
C ASP A 225 -11.51 9.80 -7.36
N LEU A 226 -11.31 8.51 -7.17
CA LEU A 226 -10.75 7.63 -8.20
C LEU A 226 -11.72 7.45 -9.39
N LEU A 227 -13.03 7.48 -9.14
CA LEU A 227 -14.04 7.39 -10.20
C LEU A 227 -14.04 8.61 -11.12
N LYS A 228 -13.57 9.76 -10.66
CA LYS A 228 -13.45 10.98 -11.48
C LYS A 228 -12.41 10.84 -12.61
N LEU A 229 -11.53 9.83 -12.52
CA LEU A 229 -10.58 9.49 -13.58
C LEU A 229 -11.23 8.75 -14.75
N LYS A 230 -12.48 8.27 -14.61
CA LYS A 230 -13.21 7.54 -15.65
C LYS A 230 -13.73 8.45 -16.74
N GLY A 231 -13.90 7.86 -17.91
CA GLY A 231 -14.46 8.52 -19.06
C GLY A 231 -13.41 9.18 -19.95
N VAL A 232 -13.79 9.35 -21.20
CA VAL A 232 -13.01 10.05 -22.22
C VAL A 232 -13.90 11.13 -22.82
N GLU A 233 -13.46 12.37 -22.69
CA GLU A 233 -14.11 13.48 -23.37
C GLU A 233 -13.43 13.72 -24.71
N SER A 234 -14.22 14.02 -25.72
CA SER A 234 -13.74 14.36 -27.06
C SER A 234 -14.33 15.70 -27.49
N VAL A 235 -13.45 16.59 -27.93
CA VAL A 235 -13.81 17.91 -28.51
C VAL A 235 -13.12 17.98 -29.86
N ASP A 236 -13.87 18.29 -30.91
CA ASP A 236 -13.38 18.40 -32.30
C ASP A 236 -12.57 17.16 -32.76
N GLY A 237 -13.01 15.96 -32.35
CA GLY A 237 -12.33 14.69 -32.68
C GLY A 237 -11.05 14.40 -31.86
N LYS A 238 -10.65 15.31 -30.97
CA LYS A 238 -9.49 15.14 -30.07
C LYS A 238 -9.97 14.59 -28.72
N GLY A 239 -9.78 13.26 -28.49
CA GLY A 239 -10.02 12.60 -27.21
C GLY A 239 -8.75 12.53 -26.35
N HIS A 240 -8.90 12.31 -25.05
CA HIS A 240 -7.78 11.97 -24.18
C HIS A 240 -7.78 10.47 -23.84
N LYS A 241 -6.66 9.96 -23.32
CA LYS A 241 -6.54 8.58 -22.84
C LYS A 241 -7.50 8.38 -21.65
N GLU A 242 -8.08 7.18 -21.54
CA GLU A 242 -8.87 6.81 -20.37
C GLU A 242 -7.92 6.65 -19.17
N ILE A 243 -8.10 7.51 -18.15
CA ILE A 243 -7.12 7.68 -17.07
C ILE A 243 -7.29 6.61 -16.00
N PHE A 244 -8.52 6.18 -15.70
CA PHE A 244 -8.80 5.17 -14.68
C PHE A 244 -8.11 3.84 -15.00
N SER A 245 -8.32 3.29 -16.21
CA SER A 245 -7.67 2.04 -16.64
C SER A 245 -6.16 2.16 -16.71
N HIS A 246 -5.67 3.35 -17.13
CA HIS A 246 -4.23 3.64 -17.09
C HIS A 246 -3.69 3.58 -15.66
N THR A 247 -4.34 4.26 -14.72
CA THR A 247 -3.93 4.25 -13.31
C THR A 247 -3.88 2.84 -12.76
N LEU A 248 -4.88 2.01 -13.04
CA LEU A 248 -4.89 0.61 -12.60
C LEU A 248 -3.77 -0.22 -13.25
N GLN A 249 -3.43 0.06 -14.51
CA GLN A 249 -2.29 -0.57 -15.17
C GLN A 249 -0.97 -0.18 -14.52
N VAL A 250 -0.79 1.10 -14.14
CA VAL A 250 0.40 1.57 -13.43
C VAL A 250 0.55 0.87 -12.08
N VAL A 251 -0.55 0.68 -11.34
CA VAL A 251 -0.52 -0.06 -10.07
C VAL A 251 -0.05 -1.51 -10.27
N ASP A 252 -0.53 -2.20 -11.31
CA ASP A 252 -0.09 -3.56 -11.64
C ASP A 252 1.38 -3.59 -12.10
N ASN A 253 1.83 -2.60 -12.88
CA ASN A 253 3.22 -2.50 -13.32
C ASN A 253 4.17 -2.28 -12.12
N VAL A 254 3.80 -1.43 -11.17
CA VAL A 254 4.53 -1.26 -9.90
C VAL A 254 4.56 -2.58 -9.13
N ALA A 255 3.43 -3.31 -9.10
CA ALA A 255 3.35 -4.61 -8.47
C ALA A 255 4.35 -5.62 -9.04
N ALA A 256 4.37 -5.76 -10.35
CA ALA A 256 5.27 -6.68 -11.03
C ALA A 256 6.74 -6.31 -10.80
N SER A 257 7.10 -5.03 -11.03
CA SER A 257 8.47 -4.56 -10.84
C SER A 257 8.97 -4.72 -9.40
N GLU A 258 8.09 -4.52 -8.42
CA GLU A 258 8.43 -4.69 -7.00
C GLU A 258 8.65 -6.16 -6.64
N ILE A 259 7.80 -7.07 -7.13
CA ILE A 259 7.95 -8.51 -6.92
C ILE A 259 9.28 -9.01 -7.54
N GLU A 260 9.57 -8.59 -8.77
CA GLU A 260 10.83 -8.92 -9.45
C GLU A 260 12.05 -8.38 -8.68
N GLY A 261 12.00 -7.12 -8.25
CA GLY A 261 13.07 -6.49 -7.50
C GLY A 261 13.31 -7.08 -6.11
N ILE A 262 12.25 -7.49 -5.42
CA ILE A 262 12.34 -8.22 -4.14
C ILE A 262 12.99 -9.59 -4.37
N ALA A 263 12.54 -10.34 -5.36
CA ALA A 263 13.10 -11.65 -5.69
C ALA A 263 14.59 -11.57 -6.08
N ALA A 264 14.97 -10.49 -6.76
CA ALA A 264 16.36 -10.23 -7.14
C ALA A 264 17.22 -9.60 -6.02
N GLY A 265 16.64 -9.19 -4.89
CA GLY A 265 17.31 -8.48 -3.80
C GLY A 265 17.84 -7.10 -4.18
N THR A 266 17.25 -6.46 -5.20
CA THR A 266 17.74 -5.17 -5.76
C THR A 266 17.05 -3.96 -5.14
N LEU A 267 15.90 -4.14 -4.48
CA LEU A 267 15.19 -3.06 -3.82
C LEU A 267 15.69 -2.83 -2.40
N LYS A 268 15.72 -1.56 -2.01
CA LYS A 268 16.21 -1.12 -0.71
C LYS A 268 15.14 -0.35 0.05
N ASP A 269 15.17 -0.50 1.36
CA ASP A 269 14.42 0.31 2.30
C ASP A 269 15.41 1.14 3.14
N PHE A 270 15.02 2.39 3.43
CA PHE A 270 15.80 3.32 4.25
C PHE A 270 15.01 3.67 5.49
N THR A 271 15.51 3.26 6.65
CA THR A 271 14.88 3.56 7.95
C THR A 271 15.78 4.51 8.75
N PRO A 272 15.22 5.53 9.43
CA PRO A 272 16.00 6.35 10.33
C PRO A 272 16.72 5.49 11.38
N ASP A 273 17.96 5.82 11.70
CA ASP A 273 18.68 5.22 12.84
C ASP A 273 18.04 5.63 14.18
N GLU A 274 18.53 5.04 15.28
CA GLU A 274 18.00 5.32 16.63
C GLU A 274 18.18 6.81 17.05
N GLY A 275 19.11 7.54 16.45
CA GLY A 275 19.34 8.98 16.67
C GLY A 275 18.54 9.89 15.74
N GLY A 276 18.01 9.36 14.65
CA GLY A 276 17.29 10.11 13.60
C GLY A 276 18.19 10.99 12.72
N ASP A 277 19.50 10.89 12.87
CA ASP A 277 20.49 11.72 12.15
C ASP A 277 21.01 11.05 10.86
N SER A 278 20.87 9.73 10.75
CA SER A 278 21.25 8.92 9.58
C SER A 278 20.17 7.90 9.23
N PHE A 279 20.37 7.19 8.09
CA PHE A 279 19.46 6.15 7.65
C PHE A 279 20.22 4.83 7.54
N VAL A 280 19.54 3.76 7.99
CA VAL A 280 20.01 2.38 7.83
C VAL A 280 19.37 1.80 6.57
N GLU A 281 20.22 1.35 5.64
CA GLU A 281 19.79 0.65 4.42
C GLU A 281 19.57 -0.83 4.72
N SER A 282 18.48 -1.37 4.23
CA SER A 282 18.16 -2.80 4.28
C SER A 282 17.58 -3.29 2.96
N VAL A 283 17.72 -4.58 2.66
CA VAL A 283 17.08 -5.18 1.48
C VAL A 283 15.58 -5.30 1.74
N ARG A 284 14.77 -4.79 0.81
CA ARG A 284 13.31 -4.91 0.87
C ARG A 284 12.89 -6.36 0.70
N THR A 285 12.11 -6.87 1.62
CA THR A 285 11.63 -8.28 1.62
C THR A 285 10.11 -8.40 1.43
N GLN A 286 9.39 -7.28 1.53
CA GLN A 286 7.93 -7.23 1.40
C GLN A 286 7.50 -6.06 0.51
N PRO A 287 6.36 -6.19 -0.19
CA PRO A 287 5.81 -5.08 -0.98
C PRO A 287 5.55 -3.83 -0.13
N ASN A 288 5.88 -2.65 -0.67
CA ASN A 288 5.63 -1.37 -0.03
C ASN A 288 4.22 -0.87 -0.37
N VAL A 289 3.28 -1.03 0.55
CA VAL A 289 1.89 -0.59 0.36
C VAL A 289 1.78 0.90 0.05
N TRP A 290 2.68 1.74 0.55
CA TRP A 290 2.64 3.19 0.34
C TRP A 290 3.07 3.55 -1.08
N LEU A 291 4.00 2.80 -1.67
CA LEU A 291 4.34 2.90 -3.09
C LEU A 291 3.14 2.55 -3.97
N ARG A 292 2.36 1.51 -3.58
CA ARG A 292 1.12 1.15 -4.28
C ARG A 292 0.04 2.23 -4.15
N TRP A 293 -0.08 2.88 -2.98
CA TRP A 293 -0.93 4.06 -2.82
C TRP A 293 -0.46 5.23 -3.67
N ALA A 294 0.85 5.50 -3.77
CA ALA A 294 1.38 6.52 -4.66
C ALA A 294 1.04 6.22 -6.13
N ALA A 295 1.19 4.97 -6.57
CA ALA A 295 0.78 4.54 -7.90
C ALA A 295 -0.72 4.69 -8.15
N LEU A 296 -1.57 4.39 -7.17
CA LEU A 296 -3.03 4.56 -7.29
C LEU A 296 -3.44 6.04 -7.37
N LEU A 297 -2.68 6.94 -6.75
CA LEU A 297 -3.03 8.35 -6.62
C LEU A 297 -2.19 9.28 -7.52
N HIS A 298 -1.21 8.76 -8.30
CA HIS A 298 -0.29 9.62 -9.07
C HIS A 298 -1.02 10.60 -9.98
N ASP A 299 -2.05 10.15 -10.63
CA ASP A 299 -2.85 10.92 -11.59
C ASP A 299 -4.14 11.53 -11.02
N ILE A 300 -4.37 11.44 -9.72
CA ILE A 300 -5.64 11.84 -9.07
C ILE A 300 -5.98 13.32 -9.27
N GLY A 301 -5.00 14.15 -9.61
CA GLY A 301 -5.15 15.58 -9.90
C GLY A 301 -5.64 15.89 -11.32
N LYS A 302 -5.58 14.94 -12.25
CA LYS A 302 -5.90 15.18 -13.67
C LYS A 302 -7.31 15.72 -13.91
N PRO A 303 -8.37 15.22 -13.26
CA PRO A 303 -9.72 15.78 -13.47
C PRO A 303 -9.84 17.26 -13.13
N VAL A 304 -9.10 17.74 -12.13
CA VAL A 304 -9.10 19.14 -11.70
C VAL A 304 -8.20 20.01 -12.60
N ALA A 305 -7.07 19.48 -13.03
CA ALA A 305 -6.10 20.18 -13.88
C ALA A 305 -6.50 20.19 -15.36
N LYS A 306 -7.47 19.39 -15.76
CA LYS A 306 -7.92 19.18 -17.15
C LYS A 306 -8.33 20.49 -17.82
N ARG A 307 -7.75 20.78 -18.99
CA ARG A 307 -8.06 21.93 -19.85
C ARG A 307 -8.03 21.49 -21.31
N PHE A 308 -8.89 22.07 -22.13
CA PHE A 308 -8.85 21.88 -23.57
C PHE A 308 -8.15 23.07 -24.24
N ASP A 309 -7.13 22.78 -25.03
CA ASP A 309 -6.44 23.73 -25.88
C ASP A 309 -6.80 23.45 -27.35
N PRO A 310 -7.28 24.41 -28.14
CA PRO A 310 -7.69 24.17 -29.52
C PRO A 310 -6.55 23.66 -30.43
N LEU A 311 -5.32 24.01 -30.14
CA LEU A 311 -4.15 23.63 -30.95
C LEU A 311 -3.63 22.23 -30.54
N VAL A 312 -3.47 22.00 -29.24
CA VAL A 312 -2.80 20.80 -28.70
C VAL A 312 -3.81 19.70 -28.33
N GLY A 313 -5.05 20.07 -27.96
CA GLY A 313 -6.09 19.19 -27.42
C GLY A 313 -6.13 19.23 -25.89
N TRP A 314 -6.45 18.09 -25.28
CA TRP A 314 -6.54 17.99 -23.82
C TRP A 314 -5.16 18.05 -23.14
N THR A 315 -5.04 18.95 -22.16
CA THR A 315 -3.85 19.14 -21.33
C THR A 315 -4.16 18.95 -19.85
N PHE A 316 -3.15 18.57 -19.07
CA PHE A 316 -3.27 18.27 -17.64
C PHE A 316 -2.12 18.90 -16.83
N HIS A 317 -1.62 20.06 -17.28
CA HIS A 317 -0.47 20.71 -16.65
C HIS A 317 -0.71 20.98 -15.16
N GLY A 318 0.30 20.65 -14.34
CA GLY A 318 0.26 20.84 -12.89
C GLY A 318 -0.61 19.84 -12.14
N HIS A 319 -1.08 18.75 -12.79
CA HIS A 319 -1.89 17.73 -12.12
C HIS A 319 -1.15 17.05 -10.97
N GLU A 320 0.18 16.92 -11.04
CA GLU A 320 1.05 16.40 -9.99
C GLU A 320 1.00 17.26 -8.72
N VAL A 321 1.00 18.58 -8.88
CA VAL A 321 0.86 19.54 -7.77
C VAL A 321 -0.54 19.48 -7.18
N VAL A 322 -1.57 19.43 -8.04
CA VAL A 322 -2.96 19.31 -7.60
C VAL A 322 -3.18 17.98 -6.87
N GLY A 323 -2.71 16.88 -7.45
CA GLY A 323 -2.81 15.53 -6.87
C GLY A 323 -2.12 15.45 -5.51
N SER A 324 -0.91 15.96 -5.40
CA SER A 324 -0.16 16.04 -4.15
C SER A 324 -0.94 16.77 -3.04
N LYS A 325 -1.65 17.86 -3.36
CA LYS A 325 -2.53 18.58 -2.40
C LYS A 325 -3.80 17.80 -2.06
N MET A 326 -4.24 16.87 -2.91
CA MET A 326 -5.39 16.00 -2.63
C MET A 326 -5.06 14.86 -1.69
N VAL A 327 -3.82 14.36 -1.66
CA VAL A 327 -3.39 13.23 -0.81
C VAL A 327 -3.77 13.41 0.66
N PRO A 328 -3.45 14.52 1.36
CA PRO A 328 -3.82 14.70 2.77
C PRO A 328 -5.34 14.63 3.01
N ARG A 329 -6.15 15.17 2.11
CA ARG A 329 -7.61 15.13 2.18
C ARG A 329 -8.12 13.69 2.07
N ILE A 330 -7.60 12.90 1.11
CA ILE A 330 -7.96 11.51 0.90
C ILE A 330 -7.56 10.65 2.12
N PHE A 331 -6.33 10.81 2.61
CA PHE A 331 -5.85 10.11 3.79
C PHE A 331 -6.71 10.41 5.03
N LYS A 332 -7.05 11.68 5.24
CA LYS A 332 -7.94 12.09 6.35
C LYS A 332 -9.33 11.48 6.21
N ALA A 333 -9.92 11.48 5.01
CA ALA A 333 -11.24 10.92 4.75
C ALA A 333 -11.28 9.39 4.98
N LEU A 334 -10.19 8.69 4.69
CA LEU A 334 -10.01 7.27 4.92
C LEU A 334 -9.46 6.93 6.32
N LYS A 335 -9.19 7.92 7.16
CA LYS A 335 -8.55 7.76 8.47
C LYS A 335 -7.21 7.02 8.42
N MET A 336 -6.46 7.27 7.37
CA MET A 336 -5.10 6.76 7.21
C MET A 336 -4.10 7.63 7.98
N PRO A 337 -2.88 7.13 8.27
CA PRO A 337 -1.86 7.89 9.00
C PRO A 337 -1.48 9.20 8.30
N LEU A 338 -1.50 10.33 9.04
CA LEU A 338 -1.12 11.66 8.55
C LEU A 338 0.33 12.02 8.91
N ASN A 339 1.22 11.05 8.90
CA ASN A 339 2.62 11.13 9.26
C ASN A 339 3.54 11.01 8.03
N GLU A 340 4.77 10.56 8.22
CA GLU A 340 5.77 10.38 7.16
C GLU A 340 5.28 9.48 6.01
N LYS A 341 4.39 8.52 6.28
CA LYS A 341 3.78 7.66 5.25
C LYS A 341 2.92 8.47 4.27
N MET A 342 2.13 9.41 4.78
CA MET A 342 1.38 10.34 3.92
C MET A 342 2.31 11.26 3.13
N LYS A 343 3.35 11.81 3.78
CA LYS A 343 4.33 12.67 3.12
C LYS A 343 5.08 11.94 2.02
N TYR A 344 5.42 10.67 2.25
CA TYR A 344 6.01 9.80 1.24
C TYR A 344 5.12 9.70 0.00
N VAL A 345 3.82 9.33 0.16
CA VAL A 345 2.88 9.25 -0.95
C VAL A 345 2.72 10.61 -1.64
N GLN A 346 2.58 11.68 -0.87
CA GLN A 346 2.45 13.05 -1.37
C GLN A 346 3.67 13.48 -2.20
N LYS A 347 4.88 13.15 -1.74
CA LYS A 347 6.13 13.42 -2.44
C LYS A 347 6.20 12.69 -3.78
N LEU A 348 5.93 11.38 -3.80
CA LEU A 348 5.96 10.58 -5.03
C LEU A 348 4.91 11.08 -6.04
N VAL A 349 3.69 11.39 -5.60
CA VAL A 349 2.66 11.99 -6.46
C VAL A 349 3.12 13.35 -7.02
N SER A 350 3.80 14.17 -6.23
CA SER A 350 4.32 15.47 -6.69
C SER A 350 5.44 15.34 -7.72
N LEU A 351 6.27 14.31 -7.61
CA LEU A 351 7.51 14.19 -8.38
C LEU A 351 7.41 13.20 -9.55
N HIS A 352 6.33 12.42 -9.68
CA HIS A 352 6.26 11.28 -10.60
C HIS A 352 6.53 11.63 -12.08
N HIS A 353 6.28 12.86 -12.50
CA HIS A 353 6.57 13.34 -13.86
C HIS A 353 8.01 13.82 -14.08
N ARG A 354 8.75 14.15 -13.00
CA ARG A 354 10.08 14.76 -13.14
C ARG A 354 11.13 13.88 -13.83
N PRO A 355 11.27 12.58 -13.47
CA PRO A 355 12.22 11.72 -14.17
C PRO A 355 11.93 11.60 -15.68
N ILE A 356 10.64 11.60 -16.06
CA ILE A 356 10.22 11.52 -17.48
C ILE A 356 10.54 12.84 -18.19
N ALA A 357 10.32 13.99 -17.55
CA ALA A 357 10.64 15.30 -18.13
C ALA A 357 12.15 15.42 -18.43
N LEU A 358 13.02 14.88 -17.58
CA LEU A 358 14.47 14.84 -17.82
C LEU A 358 14.86 14.00 -19.05
N VAL A 359 14.00 13.09 -19.48
CA VAL A 359 14.21 12.22 -20.65
C VAL A 359 13.99 12.98 -21.96
N ASP A 360 13.12 13.97 -21.97
CA ASP A 360 12.76 14.76 -23.16
C ASP A 360 13.69 15.96 -23.36
N GLU A 361 14.49 16.36 -22.36
CA GLU A 361 15.45 17.45 -22.39
C GLU A 361 16.91 16.92 -22.35
N GLU A 362 17.89 17.79 -22.51
CA GLU A 362 19.30 17.44 -22.27
C GLU A 362 19.49 17.21 -20.76
N VAL A 363 19.86 15.98 -20.38
CA VAL A 363 20.00 15.58 -18.96
C VAL A 363 21.24 16.24 -18.36
N THR A 364 21.07 17.41 -17.75
CA THR A 364 22.14 18.14 -17.07
C THR A 364 22.37 17.61 -15.66
N ASP A 365 23.60 17.72 -15.16
CA ASP A 365 23.93 17.33 -13.77
C ASP A 365 23.16 18.15 -12.74
N SER A 366 22.87 19.44 -13.02
CA SER A 366 22.07 20.30 -12.19
C SER A 366 20.63 19.77 -12.04
N ALA A 367 19.99 19.37 -13.15
CA ALA A 367 18.64 18.81 -13.12
C ALA A 367 18.60 17.49 -12.34
N VAL A 368 19.66 16.67 -12.46
CA VAL A 368 19.80 15.42 -11.69
C VAL A 368 20.01 15.69 -10.19
N ARG A 369 20.85 16.67 -9.82
CA ARG A 369 21.04 17.07 -8.41
C ARG A 369 19.72 17.54 -7.79
N ARG A 370 18.94 18.37 -8.50
CA ARG A 370 17.63 18.82 -8.04
C ARG A 370 16.66 17.65 -7.83
N LEU A 371 16.65 16.67 -8.75
CA LEU A 371 15.82 15.48 -8.58
C LEU A 371 16.24 14.66 -7.36
N LEU A 372 17.55 14.43 -7.18
CA LEU A 372 18.10 13.72 -6.02
C LEU A 372 17.78 14.44 -4.70
N PHE A 373 17.93 15.76 -4.67
CA PHE A 373 17.61 16.57 -3.51
C PHE A 373 16.13 16.49 -3.13
N ASP A 374 15.22 16.64 -4.12
CA ASP A 374 13.78 16.66 -3.86
C ASP A 374 13.24 15.26 -3.51
N ALA A 375 13.75 14.21 -4.17
CA ALA A 375 13.35 12.84 -3.90
C ALA A 375 13.97 12.29 -2.61
N GLY A 376 15.25 12.60 -2.33
CA GLY A 376 15.96 12.07 -1.18
C GLY A 376 16.05 10.54 -1.24
N ASN A 377 15.77 9.88 -0.12
CA ASN A 377 15.81 8.41 -0.01
C ASN A 377 14.72 7.69 -0.82
N GLU A 378 13.69 8.40 -1.27
CA GLU A 378 12.61 7.83 -2.08
C GLU A 378 12.91 7.84 -3.59
N ILE A 379 14.14 8.17 -4.01
CA ILE A 379 14.51 8.24 -5.43
C ILE A 379 14.31 6.91 -6.16
N ASP A 380 14.64 5.79 -5.54
CA ASP A 380 14.52 4.47 -6.15
C ASP A 380 13.04 4.09 -6.36
N ASP A 381 12.18 4.38 -5.39
CA ASP A 381 10.72 4.18 -5.49
C ASP A 381 10.09 5.15 -6.50
N LEU A 382 10.58 6.40 -6.57
CA LEU A 382 10.16 7.36 -7.59
C LEU A 382 10.51 6.86 -8.99
N MET A 383 11.72 6.36 -9.20
CA MET A 383 12.17 5.80 -10.49
C MET A 383 11.35 4.56 -10.87
N LEU A 384 11.00 3.70 -9.90
CA LEU A 384 10.13 2.55 -10.12
C LEU A 384 8.73 2.99 -10.55
N LEU A 385 8.11 3.94 -9.85
CA LEU A 385 6.81 4.50 -10.21
C LEU A 385 6.80 5.12 -11.61
N CYS A 386 7.81 5.94 -11.93
CA CYS A 386 7.91 6.57 -13.24
C CYS A 386 8.09 5.56 -14.38
N ASN A 387 8.89 4.51 -14.17
CA ASN A 387 9.04 3.44 -15.16
C ASN A 387 7.72 2.69 -15.39
N ALA A 388 6.97 2.45 -14.30
CA ALA A 388 5.65 1.80 -14.36
C ALA A 388 4.60 2.63 -15.11
N ASP A 389 4.71 3.95 -15.09
CA ASP A 389 3.82 4.90 -15.78
C ASP A 389 4.04 4.94 -17.31
N ILE A 390 5.15 4.41 -17.82
CA ILE A 390 5.43 4.32 -19.25
C ILE A 390 4.55 3.26 -19.91
N THR A 391 3.32 3.64 -20.28
CA THR A 391 2.27 2.73 -20.79
C THR A 391 1.81 3.04 -22.21
N SER A 392 2.66 3.68 -23.04
CA SER A 392 2.33 3.98 -24.44
C SER A 392 2.13 2.70 -25.25
N LYS A 393 1.13 2.69 -26.14
CA LYS A 393 0.92 1.59 -27.11
C LYS A 393 1.92 1.62 -28.29
N ASN A 394 2.69 2.68 -28.45
CA ASN A 394 3.69 2.80 -29.50
C ASN A 394 5.03 2.20 -29.03
N PRO A 395 5.45 1.03 -29.55
CA PRO A 395 6.64 0.33 -29.09
C PRO A 395 7.93 1.14 -29.35
N VAL A 396 8.00 1.91 -30.42
CA VAL A 396 9.16 2.75 -30.75
C VAL A 396 9.28 3.88 -29.72
N LYS A 397 8.16 4.52 -29.38
CA LYS A 397 8.15 5.56 -28.33
C LYS A 397 8.55 4.98 -26.96
N VAL A 398 8.02 3.82 -26.61
CA VAL A 398 8.37 3.12 -25.35
C VAL A 398 9.85 2.79 -25.31
N ALA A 399 10.42 2.23 -26.38
CA ALA A 399 11.84 1.88 -26.43
C ALA A 399 12.73 3.12 -26.24
N ARG A 400 12.41 4.23 -26.92
CA ARG A 400 13.16 5.50 -26.77
C ARG A 400 13.08 6.05 -25.35
N ILE A 401 11.89 6.07 -24.75
CA ILE A 401 11.72 6.57 -23.38
C ILE A 401 12.50 5.69 -22.40
N ARG A 402 12.46 4.36 -22.55
CA ARG A 402 13.22 3.43 -21.70
C ARG A 402 14.73 3.60 -21.85
N GLN A 403 15.23 3.78 -23.05
CA GLN A 403 16.66 4.03 -23.29
C GLN A 403 17.13 5.31 -22.57
N ASN A 404 16.37 6.40 -22.71
CA ASN A 404 16.67 7.66 -22.03
C ASN A 404 16.51 7.53 -20.51
N PHE A 405 15.55 6.75 -20.05
CA PHE A 405 15.34 6.47 -18.62
C PHE A 405 16.57 5.75 -18.00
N GLU A 406 17.19 4.81 -18.73
CA GLU A 406 18.42 4.18 -18.28
C GLU A 406 19.62 5.17 -18.28
N LEU A 407 19.61 6.19 -19.15
CA LEU A 407 20.57 7.28 -19.07
C LEU A 407 20.39 8.11 -17.80
N VAL A 408 19.14 8.44 -17.44
CA VAL A 408 18.84 9.17 -16.20
C VAL A 408 19.30 8.35 -14.98
N LYS A 409 19.02 7.04 -14.94
CA LYS A 409 19.51 6.16 -13.87
C LYS A 409 21.04 6.18 -13.72
N ARG A 410 21.77 6.09 -14.80
CA ARG A 410 23.24 6.15 -14.77
C ARG A 410 23.73 7.49 -14.22
N LYS A 411 23.16 8.58 -14.71
CA LYS A 411 23.46 9.94 -14.23
C LYS A 411 23.15 10.15 -12.76
N LEU A 412 22.03 9.56 -12.27
CA LEU A 412 21.70 9.58 -10.83
C LEU A 412 22.83 8.94 -10.00
N VAL A 413 23.32 7.77 -10.42
CA VAL A 413 24.43 7.08 -9.73
C VAL A 413 25.72 7.88 -9.80
N GLU A 414 26.07 8.43 -10.97
CA GLU A 414 27.27 9.23 -11.16
C GLU A 414 27.28 10.51 -10.29
N VAL A 415 26.17 11.24 -10.30
CA VAL A 415 26.04 12.50 -9.52
C VAL A 415 26.01 12.20 -8.04
N GLU A 416 25.29 11.15 -7.60
CA GLU A 416 25.25 10.75 -6.20
C GLU A 416 26.63 10.34 -5.67
N ALA A 417 27.38 9.54 -6.45
CA ALA A 417 28.73 9.14 -6.07
C ALA A 417 29.70 10.33 -5.96
N LYS A 418 29.47 11.37 -6.77
CA LYS A 418 30.32 12.56 -6.79
C LYS A 418 29.97 13.56 -5.69
N ASP A 419 28.68 13.83 -5.49
CA ASP A 419 28.20 15.01 -4.77
C ASP A 419 27.44 14.69 -3.48
N ALA A 420 27.09 13.41 -3.23
CA ALA A 420 26.33 12.92 -2.05
C ALA A 420 25.06 13.74 -1.76
N ILE A 421 24.31 14.11 -2.82
CA ILE A 421 23.17 15.04 -2.73
C ILE A 421 21.93 14.45 -2.07
N ARG A 422 21.75 13.14 -2.06
CA ARG A 422 20.57 12.46 -1.48
C ARG A 422 20.32 12.86 -0.03
N ASN A 423 21.38 13.01 0.75
CA ASN A 423 21.35 13.43 2.16
C ASN A 423 21.90 14.83 2.35
N PHE A 424 21.72 15.70 1.38
CA PHE A 424 22.22 17.06 1.41
C PHE A 424 21.78 17.82 2.64
N LYS A 425 22.76 18.28 3.43
CA LYS A 425 22.57 19.28 4.48
C LYS A 425 23.27 20.55 4.03
N ASN A 426 22.53 21.67 4.01
CA ASN A 426 23.14 22.95 3.67
C ASN A 426 24.27 23.25 4.64
N PRO A 427 25.53 23.43 4.16
CA PRO A 427 26.68 23.72 5.04
C PRO A 427 26.51 24.99 5.86
N ILE A 428 25.69 25.94 5.36
CA ILE A 428 25.37 27.17 6.05
C ILE A 428 24.09 26.99 6.87
N THR A 429 24.24 27.01 8.21
CA THR A 429 23.09 26.94 9.12
C THR A 429 22.50 28.33 9.39
N GLY A 430 21.26 28.38 9.89
CA GLY A 430 20.64 29.66 10.27
C GLY A 430 21.37 30.31 11.45
N GLU A 431 21.82 29.49 12.40
CA GLU A 431 22.61 29.91 13.58
C GLU A 431 23.92 30.56 13.14
N TYR A 432 24.63 29.95 12.20
CA TYR A 432 25.85 30.50 11.64
C TYR A 432 25.63 31.89 11.02
N VAL A 433 24.59 32.02 10.17
CA VAL A 433 24.25 33.32 9.56
C VAL A 433 23.93 34.39 10.63
N MET A 434 23.14 34.01 11.65
CA MET A 434 22.83 34.92 12.78
C MET A 434 24.07 35.36 13.52
N GLU A 435 24.99 34.45 13.77
CA GLU A 435 26.25 34.73 14.48
C GLU A 435 27.18 35.64 13.69
N VAL A 436 27.37 35.35 12.37
CA VAL A 436 28.27 36.14 11.50
C VAL A 436 27.78 37.56 11.30
N TYR A 437 26.46 37.77 11.15
CA TYR A 437 25.89 39.08 10.82
C TYR A 437 25.18 39.76 12.00
N GLY A 438 25.15 39.16 13.19
CA GLY A 438 24.49 39.73 14.37
C GLY A 438 22.97 39.85 14.21
N LEU A 439 22.34 38.93 13.44
CA LEU A 439 20.91 38.97 13.11
C LEU A 439 20.08 38.19 14.12
N SER A 440 18.87 38.68 14.37
CA SER A 440 17.79 37.87 14.94
C SER A 440 17.07 37.08 13.79
N PRO A 441 16.29 36.05 14.09
CA PRO A 441 15.54 35.31 13.07
C PRO A 441 14.76 36.24 12.13
N CYS A 442 15.13 36.28 10.86
CA CYS A 442 14.59 37.17 9.84
C CYS A 442 14.56 36.52 8.44
N ARG A 443 13.94 37.20 7.47
CA ARG A 443 13.79 36.72 6.10
C ARG A 443 15.15 36.62 5.37
N GLU A 444 16.08 37.49 5.67
CA GLU A 444 17.42 37.58 5.07
C GLU A 444 18.21 36.27 5.26
N ILE A 445 18.09 35.65 6.43
CA ILE A 445 18.71 34.36 6.72
C ILE A 445 18.19 33.27 5.74
N GLY A 446 16.88 33.25 5.51
CA GLY A 446 16.26 32.34 4.56
C GLY A 446 16.76 32.57 3.12
N VAL A 447 16.88 33.83 2.70
CA VAL A 447 17.39 34.20 1.38
C VAL A 447 18.84 33.74 1.17
N LEU A 448 19.73 33.98 2.16
CA LEU A 448 21.11 33.57 2.07
C LEU A 448 21.26 32.02 1.99
N LYS A 449 20.53 31.31 2.84
CA LYS A 449 20.54 29.85 2.82
C LYS A 449 20.01 29.28 1.51
N GLU A 450 18.94 29.84 0.97
CA GLU A 450 18.37 29.43 -0.30
C GLU A 450 19.35 29.71 -1.46
N TYR A 451 20.00 30.87 -1.45
CA TYR A 451 20.98 31.25 -2.45
C TYR A 451 22.18 30.26 -2.51
N VAL A 452 22.72 29.86 -1.35
CA VAL A 452 23.79 28.87 -1.26
C VAL A 452 23.28 27.49 -1.74
N LYS A 453 22.10 27.08 -1.31
CA LYS A 453 21.51 25.80 -1.74
C LYS A 453 21.39 25.73 -3.26
N GLU A 454 20.83 26.77 -3.86
CA GLU A 454 20.67 26.82 -5.33
C GLU A 454 22.01 26.76 -6.05
N ALA A 455 23.03 27.45 -5.58
CA ALA A 455 24.39 27.41 -6.16
C ALA A 455 25.03 26.01 -6.08
N ILE A 456 24.82 25.28 -4.99
CA ILE A 456 25.29 23.89 -4.86
C ILE A 456 24.52 22.97 -5.83
N LEU A 457 23.21 23.10 -5.90
CA LEU A 457 22.39 22.29 -6.83
C LEU A 457 22.72 22.59 -8.29
N ASP A 458 23.07 23.82 -8.63
CA ASP A 458 23.53 24.21 -9.95
C ASP A 458 24.99 23.81 -10.24
N GLY A 459 25.73 23.35 -9.22
CA GLY A 459 27.12 22.97 -9.35
C GLY A 459 28.08 24.16 -9.54
N GLN A 460 27.65 25.35 -9.13
CA GLN A 460 28.49 26.55 -9.14
C GLN A 460 29.54 26.49 -8.03
N ILE A 461 29.20 25.86 -6.91
CA ILE A 461 30.06 25.59 -5.77
C ILE A 461 29.90 24.16 -5.28
N GLY A 462 30.92 23.61 -4.60
CA GLY A 462 30.85 22.31 -3.97
C GLY A 462 29.98 22.29 -2.71
N ASN A 463 29.56 21.10 -2.29
CA ASN A 463 28.83 20.93 -1.02
C ASN A 463 29.81 20.88 0.17
N ASN A 464 30.53 21.98 0.40
CA ASN A 464 31.44 22.14 1.52
C ASN A 464 31.29 23.53 2.14
N PHE A 465 31.70 23.66 3.41
CA PHE A 465 31.52 24.89 4.17
C PHE A 465 32.32 26.06 3.61
N GLU A 466 33.54 25.85 3.16
CA GLU A 466 34.47 26.92 2.73
C GLU A 466 33.95 27.66 1.50
N GLU A 467 33.56 26.91 0.46
CA GLU A 467 32.98 27.50 -0.77
C GLU A 467 31.61 28.11 -0.49
N ALA A 468 30.78 27.46 0.34
CA ALA A 468 29.45 27.92 0.70
C ALA A 468 29.50 29.24 1.51
N ASP A 469 30.43 29.35 2.44
CA ASP A 469 30.60 30.59 3.23
C ASP A 469 31.11 31.74 2.38
N ALA A 470 32.11 31.49 1.54
CA ALA A 470 32.63 32.49 0.60
C ALA A 470 31.50 33.01 -0.33
N PHE A 471 30.70 32.10 -0.87
CA PHE A 471 29.59 32.44 -1.76
C PHE A 471 28.46 33.19 -1.04
N MET A 472 28.11 32.77 0.17
CA MET A 472 27.15 33.46 1.02
C MET A 472 27.57 34.91 1.35
N ARG A 473 28.86 35.13 1.68
CA ARG A 473 29.39 36.46 2.04
C ARG A 473 29.29 37.45 0.88
N VAL A 474 29.49 36.99 -0.38
CA VAL A 474 29.29 37.84 -1.56
C VAL A 474 27.82 38.29 -1.63
N LYS A 475 26.89 37.38 -1.46
CA LYS A 475 25.44 37.72 -1.50
C LYS A 475 25.02 38.62 -0.34
N ALA A 476 25.52 38.35 0.84
CA ALA A 476 25.24 39.17 2.02
C ALA A 476 25.73 40.62 1.83
N ALA A 477 26.91 40.84 1.23
CA ALA A 477 27.41 42.16 0.88
C ALA A 477 26.52 42.90 -0.14
N GLU A 478 26.01 42.18 -1.17
CA GLU A 478 25.00 42.72 -2.10
C GLU A 478 23.71 43.17 -1.39
N MET A 479 23.32 42.47 -0.32
CA MET A 479 22.16 42.78 0.50
C MET A 479 22.43 43.87 1.54
N GLY A 480 23.66 44.43 1.59
CA GLY A 480 24.04 45.45 2.53
C GLY A 480 24.30 44.95 3.98
N LEU A 481 24.48 43.64 4.14
CA LEU A 481 24.80 43.05 5.44
C LEU A 481 26.31 43.15 5.72
N VAL A 482 26.66 43.58 6.92
CA VAL A 482 28.07 43.71 7.38
C VAL A 482 28.34 42.66 8.42
N ALA A 483 29.38 41.84 8.22
CA ALA A 483 29.77 40.83 9.20
C ALA A 483 30.24 41.47 10.49
N VAL A 484 29.72 40.99 11.61
CA VAL A 484 30.15 41.42 12.99
C VAL A 484 31.15 40.47 13.62
N LYS A 485 31.28 39.26 13.03
CA LYS A 485 32.35 38.28 13.28
C LYS A 485 32.98 37.87 11.97
N GLY A 486 34.30 37.77 11.93
CA GLY A 486 35.13 37.38 10.79
C GLY A 486 35.16 35.88 10.52
#